data_69769bebc15429c6404c9914c89aae9c
#
_entry.id   69769bebc15429c6404c9914c89aae9c
#
_cell.length_a   1.000
_cell.length_b   1.000
_cell.length_c   1.000
_cell.angle_alpha   90.00
_cell.angle_beta   90.00
_cell.angle_gamma   90.00
#
_symmetry.space_group_name_H-M   'P 1'
#
loop_
_entity.id
_entity.type
_entity.pdbx_description
1 polymer ?
#
loop_
_entity_poly.entity_id
_entity_poly.type
_entity_poly.pdbx_seq_one_letter_code
_entity_poly.pdbx_strand_id
1 'polypeptide(L)'
;ISNVPTTGSPKALVVLVEFLDTKFSEYVGDAKSFYTDLLNKPNYSNEYGASGSAFDFYKASSNGLYTPEFDVYGPVTVSQQESFYAGTSGQANVALMVYEVVKKIDKEVDFSQYDTDGDGEVDNMYIFYAGKGQADTGTSGLIWPHNAWVSLSGYNIEKDGVVIDRYACSSELNGKKGTPLGVGTFVHEFGHVLGIPDLYDTEAQFTSGYTVGKWDTMCNGSYNNEQNTPPLYSSYERYALGWIEPTVLDPSETKKETLNPLADENKAFLVPVPQKDSEYFLLENRQQKGWDEYLPGHGMIVWHIDENKDAWMKNAVNNALSNPAGHKCIDIMKADGMATRDTEDGDAFPGTGNINHGSFLSWANKKIFNMTDISEDGDLLAFTVGDGSTGISSISVNDAKEGPVYSLDGTRIADNAKNLPKGIYINGGKKIVVR
;
A
#
# COMPACT_ATOMS: atom_id res chain seq x y z
N ILE A 1 13.21 5.63 7.97
CA ILE A 1 12.38 6.38 7.00
C ILE A 1 13.35 7.14 6.12
N SER A 2 13.04 7.30 4.84
CA SER A 2 13.87 7.98 3.85
C SER A 2 14.17 9.43 4.27
N ASN A 3 15.35 9.94 3.90
CA ASN A 3 15.68 11.34 4.02
C ASN A 3 15.15 12.19 2.85
N VAL A 4 14.47 11.56 1.89
CA VAL A 4 13.87 12.24 0.73
C VAL A 4 12.63 13.02 1.16
N PRO A 5 12.42 14.25 0.67
CA PRO A 5 11.19 15.02 0.94
C PRO A 5 9.95 14.26 0.50
N THR A 6 8.96 14.15 1.39
CA THR A 6 7.67 13.51 1.11
C THR A 6 6.56 14.53 0.81
N THR A 7 6.87 15.82 0.77
CA THR A 7 5.92 16.90 0.48
C THR A 7 6.51 17.95 -0.46
N GLY A 8 5.66 18.76 -1.05
CA GLY A 8 6.05 19.77 -2.03
C GLY A 8 6.26 19.22 -3.43
N SER A 9 7.11 19.87 -4.20
CA SER A 9 7.42 19.50 -5.59
C SER A 9 8.93 19.29 -5.77
N PRO A 10 9.54 18.30 -5.09
CA PRO A 10 10.97 18.04 -5.27
C PRO A 10 11.26 17.55 -6.69
N LYS A 11 12.46 17.85 -7.17
CA LYS A 11 12.96 17.32 -8.44
C LYS A 11 13.46 15.91 -8.25
N ALA A 12 13.20 15.06 -9.25
CA ALA A 12 13.67 13.69 -9.27
C ALA A 12 14.38 13.39 -10.61
N LEU A 13 15.56 12.79 -10.52
CA LEU A 13 16.38 12.43 -11.67
C LEU A 13 15.92 11.11 -12.29
N VAL A 14 15.60 11.14 -13.57
CA VAL A 14 15.22 9.96 -14.37
C VAL A 14 16.13 9.84 -15.59
N VAL A 15 16.66 8.65 -15.83
CA VAL A 15 17.54 8.39 -16.97
C VAL A 15 17.04 7.20 -17.78
N LEU A 16 16.94 7.37 -19.08
CA LEU A 16 16.59 6.33 -20.04
C LEU A 16 17.86 5.60 -20.49
N VAL A 17 17.88 4.27 -20.38
CA VAL A 17 19.05 3.46 -20.65
C VAL A 17 18.76 2.42 -21.73
N GLU A 18 19.64 2.35 -22.71
CA GLU A 18 19.66 1.35 -23.77
C GLU A 18 20.91 0.47 -23.64
N PHE A 19 20.80 -0.77 -24.09
CA PHE A 19 21.92 -1.71 -24.16
C PHE A 19 22.50 -1.78 -25.58
N LEU A 20 23.62 -2.49 -25.75
CA LEU A 20 24.18 -2.72 -27.08
C LEU A 20 23.23 -3.51 -27.98
N ASP A 21 22.49 -4.44 -27.40
CA ASP A 21 21.61 -5.39 -28.09
C ASP A 21 20.12 -5.01 -27.98
N THR A 22 19.74 -4.08 -27.10
CA THR A 22 18.35 -3.72 -26.84
C THR A 22 18.17 -2.21 -26.81
N LYS A 23 17.28 -1.71 -27.67
CA LYS A 23 16.89 -0.32 -27.76
C LYS A 23 15.44 -0.14 -27.34
N PHE A 24 15.05 1.10 -27.00
CA PHE A 24 13.65 1.41 -26.80
C PHE A 24 12.84 1.03 -28.03
N SER A 25 11.68 0.45 -27.82
CA SER A 25 10.81 -0.04 -28.87
C SER A 25 10.20 1.10 -29.70
N GLU A 26 9.75 0.78 -30.90
CA GLU A 26 9.02 1.73 -31.74
C GLU A 26 7.71 2.23 -31.13
N TYR A 27 7.16 1.50 -30.15
CA TYR A 27 5.94 1.87 -29.42
C TYR A 27 6.07 3.17 -28.62
N VAL A 28 7.23 3.49 -28.11
CA VAL A 28 7.46 4.74 -27.38
C VAL A 28 7.84 5.92 -28.29
N GLY A 29 8.15 5.66 -29.56
CA GLY A 29 8.56 6.69 -30.53
C GLY A 29 9.78 7.46 -30.05
N ASP A 30 9.63 8.76 -29.73
CA ASP A 30 10.64 9.53 -29.01
C ASP A 30 10.56 9.16 -27.52
N ALA A 31 11.46 8.30 -27.06
CA ALA A 31 11.43 7.77 -25.70
C ALA A 31 11.50 8.88 -24.64
N LYS A 32 12.26 9.93 -24.86
CA LYS A 32 12.35 11.06 -23.92
C LYS A 32 11.01 11.76 -23.75
N SER A 33 10.34 12.08 -24.87
CA SER A 33 9.03 12.71 -24.85
C SER A 33 7.98 11.79 -24.22
N PHE A 34 8.01 10.49 -24.55
CA PHE A 34 7.09 9.51 -23.98
C PHE A 34 7.19 9.44 -22.45
N TYR A 35 8.38 9.27 -21.91
CA TYR A 35 8.59 9.18 -20.47
C TYR A 35 8.41 10.51 -19.75
N THR A 36 8.72 11.65 -20.40
CA THR A 36 8.39 12.96 -19.84
C THR A 36 6.88 13.12 -19.66
N ASP A 37 6.09 12.72 -20.65
CA ASP A 37 4.62 12.76 -20.57
C ASP A 37 4.08 11.74 -19.54
N LEU A 38 4.56 10.49 -19.56
CA LEU A 38 4.16 9.43 -18.64
C LEU A 38 4.40 9.82 -17.17
N LEU A 39 5.45 10.57 -16.90
CA LEU A 39 5.82 10.93 -15.52
C LEU A 39 5.20 12.25 -15.06
N ASN A 40 5.05 13.25 -15.94
CA ASN A 40 4.74 14.62 -15.51
C ASN A 40 3.41 15.19 -16.03
N LYS A 41 2.85 14.62 -17.09
CA LYS A 41 1.71 15.25 -17.77
C LYS A 41 0.40 15.04 -17.01
N PRO A 42 -0.26 16.12 -16.58
CA PRO A 42 -1.55 16.00 -15.91
C PRO A 42 -2.63 15.36 -16.82
N ASN A 43 -3.44 14.49 -16.23
CA ASN A 43 -4.50 13.74 -16.91
C ASN A 43 -3.98 12.94 -18.12
N TYR A 44 -2.81 12.32 -17.95
CA TYR A 44 -2.18 11.53 -19.00
C TYR A 44 -2.99 10.28 -19.32
N SER A 45 -3.04 9.96 -20.60
CA SER A 45 -3.53 8.67 -21.09
C SER A 45 -2.82 8.35 -22.40
N ASN A 46 -2.74 7.08 -22.76
CA ASN A 46 -2.17 6.62 -24.02
C ASN A 46 -2.94 5.42 -24.57
N GLU A 47 -2.60 4.99 -25.79
CA GLU A 47 -3.22 3.83 -26.45
C GLU A 47 -2.93 2.48 -25.78
N TYR A 48 -1.97 2.43 -24.83
CA TYR A 48 -1.59 1.23 -24.08
C TYR A 48 -2.35 1.07 -22.76
N GLY A 49 -3.24 2.00 -22.42
CA GLY A 49 -4.16 1.91 -21.29
C GLY A 49 -3.71 2.64 -20.03
N ALA A 50 -2.73 3.54 -20.12
CA ALA A 50 -2.32 4.35 -18.96
C ALA A 50 -3.50 5.17 -18.42
N SER A 51 -3.77 5.07 -17.13
CA SER A 51 -4.87 5.74 -16.42
C SER A 51 -4.50 7.13 -15.91
N GLY A 52 -3.23 7.48 -15.94
CA GLY A 52 -2.66 8.75 -15.52
C GLY A 52 -1.14 8.71 -15.59
N SER A 53 -0.51 9.85 -15.28
CA SER A 53 0.93 9.97 -15.10
C SER A 53 1.34 9.66 -13.65
N ALA A 54 2.65 9.56 -13.39
CA ALA A 54 3.17 9.49 -12.04
C ALA A 54 2.79 10.73 -11.22
N PHE A 55 2.81 11.92 -11.84
CA PHE A 55 2.31 13.15 -11.23
C PHE A 55 0.84 13.02 -10.79
N ASP A 56 -0.03 12.47 -11.65
CA ASP A 56 -1.45 12.26 -11.32
C ASP A 56 -1.60 11.29 -10.14
N PHE A 57 -0.82 10.21 -10.13
CA PHE A 57 -0.82 9.21 -9.04
C PHE A 57 -0.41 9.82 -7.70
N TYR A 58 0.74 10.51 -7.66
CA TYR A 58 1.23 11.11 -6.41
C TYR A 58 0.36 12.25 -5.92
N LYS A 59 -0.14 13.08 -6.83
CA LYS A 59 -1.08 14.14 -6.49
C LYS A 59 -2.36 13.58 -5.87
N ALA A 60 -2.91 12.50 -6.43
CA ALA A 60 -4.11 11.84 -5.90
C ALA A 60 -3.81 11.12 -4.56
N SER A 61 -2.71 10.35 -4.46
CA SER A 61 -2.34 9.64 -3.24
C SER A 61 -2.05 10.57 -2.07
N SER A 62 -1.43 11.73 -2.32
CA SER A 62 -1.05 12.68 -1.29
C SER A 62 -2.09 13.76 -1.02
N ASN A 63 -3.24 13.72 -1.69
CA ASN A 63 -4.21 14.83 -1.66
C ASN A 63 -3.58 16.20 -2.06
N GLY A 64 -2.65 16.16 -3.02
CA GLY A 64 -1.94 17.32 -3.53
C GLY A 64 -0.76 17.81 -2.69
N LEU A 65 -0.41 17.12 -1.60
CA LEU A 65 0.73 17.51 -0.76
C LEU A 65 2.09 17.18 -1.39
N TYR A 66 2.14 16.21 -2.32
CA TYR A 66 3.34 15.77 -3.00
C TYR A 66 3.12 15.72 -4.51
N THR A 67 3.86 16.53 -5.24
CA THR A 67 3.75 16.69 -6.71
C THR A 67 5.15 16.76 -7.30
N PRO A 68 5.93 15.65 -7.29
CA PRO A 68 7.32 15.65 -7.76
C PRO A 68 7.42 16.02 -9.24
N GLU A 69 8.56 16.64 -9.60
CA GLU A 69 8.93 16.96 -10.96
C GLU A 69 10.02 15.99 -11.44
N PHE A 70 9.76 15.22 -12.48
CA PHE A 70 10.68 14.22 -13.02
C PHE A 70 11.44 14.77 -14.22
N ASP A 71 12.73 15.04 -14.03
CA ASP A 71 13.63 15.47 -15.12
C ASP A 71 14.16 14.24 -15.87
N VAL A 72 13.79 14.07 -17.14
CA VAL A 72 14.12 12.89 -17.95
C VAL A 72 15.31 13.17 -18.87
N TYR A 73 16.36 12.34 -18.76
CA TYR A 73 17.57 12.40 -19.57
C TYR A 73 17.77 11.13 -20.42
N GLY A 74 18.56 11.24 -21.47
CA GLY A 74 18.85 10.15 -22.37
C GLY A 74 17.87 10.08 -23.56
N PRO A 75 17.76 8.92 -24.26
CA PRO A 75 18.38 7.62 -23.96
C PRO A 75 19.90 7.61 -24.06
N VAL A 76 20.56 6.93 -23.12
CA VAL A 76 21.99 6.67 -23.15
C VAL A 76 22.26 5.19 -23.39
N THR A 77 23.14 4.86 -24.34
CA THR A 77 23.52 3.48 -24.59
C THR A 77 24.74 3.11 -23.73
N VAL A 78 24.59 2.08 -22.86
CA VAL A 78 25.69 1.53 -22.07
C VAL A 78 26.58 0.59 -22.87
N SER A 79 27.73 0.18 -22.30
CA SER A 79 28.80 -0.47 -23.04
C SER A 79 28.61 -1.98 -23.28
N GLN A 80 27.63 -2.61 -22.63
CA GLN A 80 27.38 -4.04 -22.70
C GLN A 80 25.93 -4.36 -23.04
N GLN A 81 25.67 -5.66 -23.28
CA GLN A 81 24.32 -6.21 -23.44
C GLN A 81 23.59 -6.23 -22.11
N GLU A 82 22.25 -6.26 -22.14
CA GLU A 82 21.43 -6.34 -20.91
C GLU A 82 21.82 -7.52 -20.03
N SER A 83 22.05 -8.70 -20.63
CA SER A 83 22.39 -9.94 -19.91
C SER A 83 23.70 -9.84 -19.11
N PHE A 84 24.61 -8.98 -19.49
CA PHE A 84 25.82 -8.70 -18.71
C PHE A 84 25.53 -7.97 -17.40
N TYR A 85 24.63 -6.97 -17.45
CA TYR A 85 24.26 -6.22 -16.25
C TYR A 85 23.32 -7.02 -15.35
N ALA A 86 22.42 -7.79 -15.93
CA ALA A 86 21.49 -8.64 -15.21
C ALA A 86 22.16 -9.83 -14.51
N GLY A 87 23.08 -10.52 -15.22
CA GLY A 87 23.57 -11.83 -14.80
C GLY A 87 22.46 -12.84 -14.62
N THR A 88 22.63 -13.82 -13.74
CA THR A 88 21.58 -14.80 -13.43
C THR A 88 20.58 -14.31 -12.38
N SER A 89 21.00 -13.38 -11.52
CA SER A 89 20.18 -12.82 -10.45
C SER A 89 19.24 -11.70 -10.90
N GLY A 90 19.46 -11.15 -12.10
CA GLY A 90 18.81 -9.93 -12.56
C GLY A 90 19.40 -8.62 -12.03
N GLN A 91 20.46 -8.69 -11.21
CA GLN A 91 21.03 -7.51 -10.54
C GLN A 91 22.56 -7.51 -10.49
N ALA A 92 23.23 -8.46 -11.11
CA ALA A 92 24.66 -8.77 -10.88
C ALA A 92 25.60 -7.56 -11.08
N ASN A 93 25.40 -6.75 -12.12
CA ASN A 93 26.25 -5.64 -12.48
C ASN A 93 25.46 -4.33 -12.71
N VAL A 94 24.27 -4.19 -12.14
CA VAL A 94 23.45 -2.98 -12.35
C VAL A 94 24.12 -1.74 -11.75
N ALA A 95 24.79 -1.86 -10.61
CA ALA A 95 25.59 -0.76 -10.05
C ALA A 95 26.69 -0.25 -11.01
N LEU A 96 27.31 -1.14 -11.79
CA LEU A 96 28.24 -0.75 -12.86
C LEU A 96 27.50 0.00 -13.98
N MET A 97 26.30 -0.43 -14.34
CA MET A 97 25.46 0.28 -15.30
C MET A 97 25.20 1.72 -14.83
N VAL A 98 24.81 1.90 -13.57
CA VAL A 98 24.61 3.23 -12.97
C VAL A 98 25.88 4.08 -13.08
N TYR A 99 27.03 3.52 -12.73
CA TYR A 99 28.31 4.22 -12.85
C TYR A 99 28.63 4.67 -14.28
N GLU A 100 28.38 3.82 -15.29
CA GLU A 100 28.55 4.18 -16.69
C GLU A 100 27.57 5.27 -17.12
N VAL A 101 26.32 5.18 -16.70
CA VAL A 101 25.25 6.14 -17.00
C VAL A 101 25.62 7.53 -16.48
N VAL A 102 26.02 7.63 -15.20
CA VAL A 102 26.43 8.92 -14.61
C VAL A 102 27.56 9.55 -15.41
N LYS A 103 28.57 8.78 -15.83
CA LYS A 103 29.67 9.32 -16.66
C LYS A 103 29.22 9.84 -18.01
N LYS A 104 28.19 9.25 -18.58
CA LYS A 104 27.68 9.65 -19.91
C LYS A 104 26.85 10.92 -19.86
N ILE A 105 26.09 11.13 -18.79
CA ILE A 105 25.20 12.30 -18.63
C ILE A 105 25.83 13.46 -17.84
N ASP A 106 27.05 13.29 -17.29
CA ASP A 106 27.78 14.24 -16.44
C ASP A 106 27.88 15.68 -17.01
N LYS A 107 27.84 15.82 -18.33
CA LYS A 107 27.92 17.15 -18.97
C LYS A 107 26.54 17.81 -19.16
N GLU A 108 25.48 17.06 -18.99
CA GLU A 108 24.11 17.49 -19.27
C GLU A 108 23.33 17.68 -17.96
N VAL A 109 23.78 17.04 -16.86
CA VAL A 109 23.11 17.01 -15.59
C VAL A 109 23.96 17.69 -14.50
N ASP A 110 23.38 18.61 -13.81
CA ASP A 110 23.88 19.12 -12.53
C ASP A 110 23.23 18.30 -11.41
N PHE A 111 23.97 17.34 -10.88
CA PHE A 111 23.47 16.39 -9.89
C PHE A 111 23.10 17.03 -8.56
N SER A 112 23.71 18.20 -8.24
CA SER A 112 23.38 18.91 -7.00
C SER A 112 21.93 19.38 -6.91
N GLN A 113 21.21 19.47 -8.04
CA GLN A 113 19.79 19.81 -8.07
C GLN A 113 18.86 18.71 -7.52
N TYR A 114 19.38 17.49 -7.37
CA TYR A 114 18.63 16.30 -6.93
C TYR A 114 19.03 15.86 -5.50
N ASP A 115 19.81 16.64 -4.80
CA ASP A 115 19.97 16.65 -3.34
C ASP A 115 18.96 17.64 -2.78
N THR A 116 17.69 17.20 -2.67
CA THR A 116 16.58 18.14 -2.39
C THR A 116 16.36 18.36 -0.91
N ASP A 117 16.96 17.55 -0.03
CA ASP A 117 16.96 17.73 1.41
C ASP A 117 18.29 18.34 1.95
N GLY A 118 19.32 18.44 1.10
CA GLY A 118 20.58 19.11 1.40
C GLY A 118 21.52 18.27 2.28
N ASP A 119 21.41 16.94 2.24
CA ASP A 119 22.25 16.06 3.04
C ASP A 119 23.58 15.69 2.37
N GLY A 120 23.80 16.12 1.13
CA GLY A 120 25.00 15.87 0.33
C GLY A 120 24.90 14.64 -0.55
N GLU A 121 23.76 14.00 -0.63
CA GLU A 121 23.50 12.86 -1.49
C GLU A 121 22.37 13.17 -2.48
N VAL A 122 22.44 12.63 -3.69
CA VAL A 122 21.30 12.64 -4.63
C VAL A 122 20.21 11.74 -4.08
N ASP A 123 19.00 12.29 -3.90
CA ASP A 123 17.85 11.59 -3.31
C ASP A 123 17.63 10.21 -3.94
N ASN A 124 17.66 10.15 -5.27
CA ASN A 124 17.60 8.92 -6.07
C ASN A 124 17.90 9.20 -7.54
N MET A 125 18.46 8.22 -8.25
CA MET A 125 18.49 8.18 -9.71
C MET A 125 17.59 7.04 -10.20
N TYR A 126 16.48 7.37 -10.86
CA TYR A 126 15.59 6.36 -11.43
C TYR A 126 16.00 6.02 -12.87
N ILE A 127 16.04 4.74 -13.20
CA ILE A 127 16.41 4.26 -14.53
C ILE A 127 15.24 3.50 -15.17
N PHE A 128 14.78 3.97 -16.34
CA PHE A 128 14.01 3.13 -17.25
C PHE A 128 14.96 2.48 -18.24
N TYR A 129 15.00 1.17 -18.26
CA TYR A 129 15.82 0.42 -19.22
C TYR A 129 14.98 -0.18 -20.34
N ALA A 130 15.52 -0.15 -21.56
CA ALA A 130 14.87 -0.64 -22.79
C ALA A 130 14.59 -2.15 -22.69
N GLY A 131 13.46 -2.57 -23.24
CA GLY A 131 13.05 -3.97 -23.31
C GLY A 131 12.24 -4.45 -22.12
N LYS A 132 12.30 -5.76 -21.86
CA LYS A 132 11.50 -6.47 -20.83
C LYS A 132 12.31 -6.70 -19.56
N GLY A 133 11.61 -6.81 -18.42
CA GLY A 133 12.22 -7.14 -17.13
C GLY A 133 12.08 -8.62 -16.74
N GLN A 134 12.94 -9.07 -15.82
CA GLN A 134 12.89 -10.44 -15.29
C GLN A 134 11.65 -10.71 -14.44
N ALA A 135 11.14 -9.72 -13.70
CA ALA A 135 9.99 -9.89 -12.82
C ALA A 135 8.72 -10.34 -13.56
N ASP A 136 8.48 -9.77 -14.75
CA ASP A 136 7.30 -10.09 -15.56
C ASP A 136 7.46 -11.35 -16.41
N THR A 137 8.69 -11.68 -16.79
CA THR A 137 8.98 -12.76 -17.72
C THR A 137 9.45 -14.03 -17.06
N GLY A 138 10.06 -13.93 -15.88
CA GLY A 138 10.81 -15.02 -15.25
C GLY A 138 12.07 -15.43 -16.00
N THR A 139 12.50 -14.62 -17.00
CA THR A 139 13.62 -14.96 -17.90
C THR A 139 14.94 -14.52 -17.28
N SER A 140 15.86 -15.47 -17.05
CA SER A 140 17.22 -15.17 -16.62
C SER A 140 17.97 -14.35 -17.67
N GLY A 141 18.84 -13.44 -17.24
CA GLY A 141 19.59 -12.53 -18.12
C GLY A 141 18.85 -11.23 -18.46
N LEU A 142 17.66 -11.02 -17.92
CA LEU A 142 16.98 -9.72 -17.91
C LEU A 142 17.09 -9.09 -16.53
N ILE A 143 17.10 -7.75 -16.48
CA ILE A 143 17.20 -7.02 -15.21
C ILE A 143 15.88 -7.17 -14.41
N TRP A 144 16.01 -7.44 -13.12
CA TRP A 144 14.90 -7.39 -12.17
C TRP A 144 14.69 -5.94 -11.73
N PRO A 145 13.48 -5.36 -11.82
CA PRO A 145 13.16 -4.05 -11.24
C PRO A 145 13.50 -4.04 -9.74
N HIS A 146 14.19 -3.01 -9.27
CA HIS A 146 14.60 -2.93 -7.86
C HIS A 146 15.08 -1.54 -7.47
N ASN A 147 15.14 -1.30 -6.16
CA ASN A 147 15.81 -0.17 -5.51
C ASN A 147 17.06 -0.68 -4.78
N ALA A 148 18.20 0.00 -4.94
CA ALA A 148 19.47 -0.40 -4.32
C ALA A 148 20.47 0.78 -4.19
N TRP A 149 21.67 0.48 -3.67
CA TRP A 149 22.77 1.42 -3.49
C TRP A 149 24.01 0.92 -4.24
N VAL A 150 24.66 1.80 -5.01
CA VAL A 150 25.87 1.45 -5.76
C VAL A 150 27.05 1.14 -4.84
N SER A 151 27.09 1.75 -3.66
CA SER A 151 28.09 1.51 -2.62
C SER A 151 28.14 0.05 -2.13
N LEU A 152 27.01 -0.65 -2.12
CA LEU A 152 26.93 -2.08 -1.76
C LEU A 152 27.70 -2.97 -2.75
N SER A 153 27.93 -2.47 -3.97
CA SER A 153 28.75 -3.13 -5.00
C SER A 153 30.18 -2.55 -5.09
N GLY A 154 30.57 -1.72 -4.13
CA GLY A 154 31.90 -1.14 -4.02
C GLY A 154 32.17 0.07 -4.91
N TYR A 155 31.13 0.69 -5.48
CA TYR A 155 31.26 1.94 -6.24
C TYR A 155 31.07 3.14 -5.32
N ASN A 156 31.88 4.17 -5.55
CA ASN A 156 31.73 5.50 -4.98
C ASN A 156 31.63 6.50 -6.14
N ILE A 157 30.49 7.16 -6.26
CA ILE A 157 30.21 8.10 -7.34
C ILE A 157 29.96 9.47 -6.73
N GLU A 158 30.80 10.45 -7.07
CA GLU A 158 30.67 11.84 -6.62
C GLU A 158 30.72 12.76 -7.84
N LYS A 159 29.74 13.66 -7.97
CA LYS A 159 29.62 14.66 -9.02
C LYS A 159 28.97 15.93 -8.43
N ASP A 160 29.42 17.09 -8.91
CA ASP A 160 28.86 18.39 -8.55
C ASP A 160 28.83 18.65 -7.03
N GLY A 161 29.67 17.94 -6.26
CA GLY A 161 29.76 18.07 -4.80
C GLY A 161 28.76 17.22 -4.04
N VAL A 162 28.03 16.33 -4.69
CA VAL A 162 27.09 15.38 -4.08
C VAL A 162 27.44 13.94 -4.41
N VAL A 163 27.05 13.02 -3.53
CA VAL A 163 27.21 11.57 -3.72
C VAL A 163 26.00 11.01 -4.47
N ILE A 164 26.24 10.13 -5.45
CA ILE A 164 25.19 9.42 -6.19
C ILE A 164 25.28 7.96 -5.77
N ASP A 165 24.47 7.54 -4.82
CA ASP A 165 24.50 6.18 -4.26
C ASP A 165 23.21 5.41 -4.53
N ARG A 166 22.06 6.01 -4.25
CA ARG A 166 20.78 5.35 -4.35
C ARG A 166 20.22 5.38 -5.77
N TYR A 167 19.78 4.23 -6.26
CA TYR A 167 19.08 4.13 -7.55
C TYR A 167 17.89 3.19 -7.48
N ALA A 168 16.95 3.38 -8.40
CA ALA A 168 15.87 2.45 -8.67
C ALA A 168 15.77 2.21 -10.19
N CYS A 169 15.22 1.07 -10.60
CA CYS A 169 15.07 0.80 -12.03
C CYS A 169 13.84 -0.05 -12.36
N SER A 170 13.32 0.14 -13.56
CA SER A 170 12.26 -0.69 -14.14
C SER A 170 12.39 -0.81 -15.67
N SER A 171 11.71 -1.82 -16.23
CA SER A 171 11.72 -2.09 -17.68
C SER A 171 10.76 -1.18 -18.44
N GLU A 172 10.99 -1.07 -19.74
CA GLU A 172 10.09 -0.41 -20.68
C GLU A 172 8.81 -1.21 -20.93
N LEU A 173 8.94 -2.53 -21.16
CA LEU A 173 7.89 -3.35 -21.75
C LEU A 173 7.28 -4.35 -20.78
N ASN A 174 5.96 -4.50 -20.89
CA ASN A 174 5.22 -5.60 -20.28
C ASN A 174 5.75 -6.94 -20.81
N GLY A 175 6.08 -7.84 -19.89
CA GLY A 175 6.68 -9.13 -20.23
C GLY A 175 5.82 -10.03 -21.11
N LYS A 176 4.49 -9.96 -20.96
CA LYS A 176 3.52 -10.78 -21.72
C LYS A 176 3.14 -10.16 -23.06
N LYS A 177 2.71 -8.90 -23.05
CA LYS A 177 2.20 -8.21 -24.24
C LYS A 177 3.30 -7.59 -25.09
N GLY A 178 4.43 -7.21 -24.49
CA GLY A 178 5.50 -6.49 -25.16
C GLY A 178 5.14 -5.07 -25.55
N THR A 179 4.15 -4.47 -24.89
CA THR A 179 3.77 -3.05 -25.02
C THR A 179 4.36 -2.24 -23.87
N PRO A 180 4.51 -0.92 -24.02
CA PRO A 180 5.00 -0.07 -22.94
C PRO A 180 4.18 -0.25 -21.64
N LEU A 181 4.88 -0.21 -20.51
CA LEU A 181 4.28 -0.24 -19.19
C LEU A 181 3.67 1.11 -18.84
N GLY A 182 2.64 1.09 -17.97
CA GLY A 182 2.20 2.27 -17.26
C GLY A 182 3.09 2.59 -16.06
N VAL A 183 2.53 3.30 -15.07
CA VAL A 183 3.31 3.76 -13.91
C VAL A 183 3.39 2.74 -12.76
N GLY A 184 2.77 1.56 -12.85
CA GLY A 184 2.61 0.64 -11.74
C GLY A 184 3.92 0.25 -11.06
N THR A 185 4.89 -0.33 -11.80
CA THR A 185 6.22 -0.65 -11.25
C THR A 185 6.98 0.62 -10.86
N PHE A 186 6.85 1.71 -11.64
CA PHE A 186 7.51 2.97 -11.29
C PHE A 186 7.11 3.48 -9.91
N VAL A 187 5.80 3.57 -9.61
CA VAL A 187 5.33 4.07 -8.32
C VAL A 187 5.59 3.10 -7.16
N HIS A 188 5.73 1.79 -7.45
CA HIS A 188 6.20 0.81 -6.49
C HIS A 188 7.68 1.06 -6.12
N GLU A 189 8.58 1.06 -7.10
CA GLU A 189 10.02 1.26 -6.85
C GLU A 189 10.33 2.66 -6.30
N PHE A 190 9.60 3.67 -6.76
CA PHE A 190 9.74 5.02 -6.20
C PHE A 190 9.10 5.14 -4.80
N GLY A 191 8.16 4.26 -4.45
CA GLY A 191 7.67 4.08 -3.09
C GLY A 191 8.79 3.72 -2.12
N HIS A 192 9.73 2.86 -2.55
CA HIS A 192 10.94 2.57 -1.78
C HIS A 192 11.84 3.80 -1.64
N VAL A 193 11.94 4.65 -2.66
CA VAL A 193 12.65 5.93 -2.56
C VAL A 193 12.06 6.81 -1.47
N LEU A 194 10.72 6.88 -1.38
CA LEU A 194 10.01 7.59 -0.32
C LEU A 194 10.11 6.90 1.05
N GLY A 195 10.67 5.68 1.12
CA GLY A 195 10.94 4.96 2.36
C GLY A 195 9.89 3.92 2.75
N ILE A 196 8.96 3.59 1.87
CA ILE A 196 7.96 2.54 2.13
C ILE A 196 8.56 1.16 1.82
N PRO A 197 8.40 0.14 2.67
CA PRO A 197 8.88 -1.21 2.42
C PRO A 197 7.94 -1.99 1.51
N ASP A 198 8.41 -3.14 1.02
CA ASP A 198 7.52 -4.13 0.41
C ASP A 198 6.50 -4.65 1.42
N LEU A 199 5.24 -4.72 0.99
CA LEU A 199 4.16 -5.30 1.79
C LEU A 199 3.86 -6.76 1.41
N TYR A 200 4.56 -7.33 0.43
CA TYR A 200 4.54 -8.77 0.18
C TYR A 200 5.64 -9.48 0.98
N ASP A 201 5.54 -10.79 1.11
CA ASP A 201 6.62 -11.63 1.66
C ASP A 201 7.74 -11.73 0.63
N THR A 202 8.87 -11.04 0.86
CA THR A 202 10.02 -11.05 -0.07
C THR A 202 10.68 -12.43 -0.15
N GLU A 203 10.31 -13.36 0.72
CA GLU A 203 10.71 -14.76 0.76
C GLU A 203 9.64 -15.70 0.16
N ALA A 204 8.62 -15.17 -0.53
CA ALA A 204 7.46 -15.93 -1.03
C ALA A 204 7.82 -17.11 -1.94
N GLN A 205 9.00 -17.11 -2.55
CA GLN A 205 9.52 -18.27 -3.28
C GLN A 205 9.81 -19.50 -2.37
N PHE A 206 9.95 -19.29 -1.06
CA PHE A 206 10.20 -20.32 -0.05
C PHE A 206 9.02 -20.53 0.90
N THR A 207 8.02 -19.68 0.80
CA THR A 207 6.86 -19.65 1.69
C THR A 207 5.57 -19.58 0.86
N SER A 208 4.43 -19.87 1.45
CA SER A 208 3.11 -19.67 0.83
C SER A 208 2.45 -18.36 1.30
N GLY A 209 3.26 -17.41 1.78
CA GLY A 209 2.77 -16.23 2.47
C GLY A 209 2.00 -15.26 1.56
N TYR A 210 0.68 -15.30 1.64
CA TYR A 210 -0.19 -14.23 1.14
C TYR A 210 -0.24 -13.10 2.18
N THR A 211 -0.22 -11.86 1.70
CA THR A 211 -0.28 -10.65 2.52
C THR A 211 -1.45 -9.77 2.07
N VAL A 212 -1.17 -8.54 1.65
CA VAL A 212 -2.19 -7.57 1.24
C VAL A 212 -2.61 -7.67 -0.24
N GLY A 213 -1.88 -8.46 -1.03
CA GLY A 213 -2.23 -8.76 -2.41
C GLY A 213 -2.38 -7.53 -3.32
N LYS A 214 -3.46 -7.53 -4.10
CA LYS A 214 -3.78 -6.47 -5.06
C LYS A 214 -4.40 -5.22 -4.45
N TRP A 215 -4.64 -5.22 -3.14
CA TRP A 215 -5.15 -4.04 -2.43
C TRP A 215 -4.13 -2.91 -2.32
N ASP A 216 -2.85 -3.21 -2.53
CA ASP A 216 -1.78 -2.28 -2.25
C ASP A 216 -0.71 -2.24 -3.33
N THR A 217 -0.24 -1.02 -3.67
CA THR A 217 0.82 -0.78 -4.67
C THR A 217 2.17 -1.32 -4.22
N MET A 218 2.47 -1.33 -2.92
CA MET A 218 3.72 -1.93 -2.40
C MET A 218 3.64 -3.45 -2.27
N CYS A 219 2.59 -4.05 -2.86
CA CYS A 219 2.40 -5.48 -3.04
C CYS A 219 2.03 -5.77 -4.49
N ASN A 220 1.09 -6.67 -4.75
CA ASN A 220 0.70 -7.05 -6.11
C ASN A 220 -0.19 -6.01 -6.81
N GLY A 221 -0.65 -4.98 -6.10
CA GLY A 221 -1.46 -3.89 -6.69
C GLY A 221 -0.74 -3.11 -7.78
N SER A 222 0.59 -3.01 -7.74
CA SER A 222 1.38 -2.42 -8.82
C SER A 222 1.14 -3.06 -10.19
N TYR A 223 0.69 -4.32 -10.22
CA TYR A 223 0.35 -5.05 -11.45
C TYR A 223 -1.11 -4.90 -11.90
N ASN A 224 -1.95 -4.18 -11.17
CA ASN A 224 -3.36 -3.99 -11.53
C ASN A 224 -3.47 -3.34 -12.91
N ASN A 225 -4.46 -3.81 -13.70
CA ASN A 225 -4.62 -3.41 -15.10
C ASN A 225 -3.30 -3.43 -15.88
N GLU A 226 -2.53 -4.51 -15.71
CA GLU A 226 -1.24 -4.69 -16.42
C GLU A 226 -0.25 -3.54 -16.17
N GLN A 227 -0.19 -3.06 -14.93
CA GLN A 227 0.65 -1.95 -14.45
C GLN A 227 0.20 -0.55 -14.91
N ASN A 228 -0.98 -0.44 -15.51
CA ASN A 228 -1.51 0.84 -15.97
C ASN A 228 -2.31 1.60 -14.89
N THR A 229 -2.87 0.86 -13.91
CA THR A 229 -3.76 1.45 -12.90
C THR A 229 -3.43 0.86 -11.52
N PRO A 230 -2.25 1.18 -10.95
CA PRO A 230 -1.95 0.80 -9.57
C PRO A 230 -2.95 1.49 -8.64
N PRO A 231 -3.40 0.84 -7.55
CA PRO A 231 -4.27 1.49 -6.57
C PRO A 231 -3.52 2.63 -5.88
N LEU A 232 -4.25 3.66 -5.46
CA LEU A 232 -3.68 4.74 -4.65
C LEU A 232 -3.04 4.17 -3.38
N TYR A 233 -2.00 4.82 -2.89
CA TYR A 233 -1.43 4.47 -1.60
C TYR A 233 -2.51 4.46 -0.51
N SER A 234 -2.46 3.44 0.33
CA SER A 234 -3.38 3.19 1.42
C SER A 234 -3.26 4.25 2.52
N SER A 235 -4.18 4.25 3.45
CA SER A 235 -4.10 5.10 4.64
C SER A 235 -2.83 4.85 5.45
N TYR A 236 -2.27 3.63 5.41
CA TYR A 236 -1.01 3.31 6.06
C TYR A 236 0.17 4.07 5.45
N GLU A 237 0.37 3.96 4.12
CA GLU A 237 1.47 4.66 3.44
C GLU A 237 1.29 6.17 3.52
N ARG A 238 0.06 6.67 3.35
CA ARG A 238 -0.23 8.10 3.49
C ARG A 238 0.10 8.61 4.90
N TYR A 239 -0.18 7.83 5.93
CA TYR A 239 0.15 8.16 7.31
C TYR A 239 1.67 8.13 7.54
N ALA A 240 2.35 7.10 7.06
CA ALA A 240 3.81 6.98 7.16
C ALA A 240 4.55 8.11 6.42
N LEU A 241 3.99 8.60 5.30
CA LEU A 241 4.54 9.71 4.49
C LEU A 241 4.10 11.10 4.98
N GLY A 242 3.21 11.19 5.98
CA GLY A 242 2.68 12.46 6.50
C GLY A 242 1.63 13.10 5.58
N TRP A 243 0.96 12.32 4.75
CA TRP A 243 -0.07 12.81 3.80
C TRP A 243 -1.48 12.76 4.35
N ILE A 244 -1.69 12.08 5.46
CA ILE A 244 -2.98 12.00 6.17
C ILE A 244 -2.74 12.04 7.68
N GLU A 245 -3.66 12.64 8.42
CA GLU A 245 -3.73 12.56 9.88
C GLU A 245 -5.01 11.81 10.24
N PRO A 246 -4.93 10.51 10.58
CA PRO A 246 -6.12 9.71 10.87
C PRO A 246 -6.84 10.21 12.13
N THR A 247 -8.17 10.19 12.11
CA THR A 247 -8.97 10.49 13.29
C THR A 247 -8.91 9.33 14.28
N VAL A 248 -8.44 9.59 15.50
CA VAL A 248 -8.33 8.55 16.54
C VAL A 248 -9.71 8.21 17.10
N LEU A 249 -10.04 6.93 17.15
CA LEU A 249 -11.21 6.38 17.82
C LEU A 249 -10.80 5.67 19.10
N ASP A 250 -11.43 6.01 20.21
CA ASP A 250 -11.23 5.28 21.47
C ASP A 250 -11.98 3.94 21.41
N PRO A 251 -11.27 2.81 21.46
CA PRO A 251 -11.91 1.49 21.37
C PRO A 251 -12.83 1.16 22.56
N SER A 252 -12.74 1.89 23.66
CA SER A 252 -13.63 1.72 24.84
C SER A 252 -14.98 2.41 24.68
N GLU A 253 -15.11 3.34 23.74
CA GLU A 253 -16.34 4.07 23.45
C GLU A 253 -17.11 3.43 22.28
N THR A 254 -18.43 3.32 22.43
CA THR A 254 -19.26 2.91 21.29
C THR A 254 -19.63 4.13 20.48
N LYS A 255 -19.19 4.16 19.22
CA LYS A 255 -19.38 5.30 18.32
C LYS A 255 -19.84 4.87 16.94
N LYS A 256 -20.83 5.61 16.40
CA LYS A 256 -21.25 5.47 15.00
C LYS A 256 -20.49 6.47 14.16
N GLU A 257 -19.92 5.99 13.07
CA GLU A 257 -19.13 6.78 12.14
C GLU A 257 -19.53 6.50 10.70
N THR A 258 -19.16 7.43 9.83
CA THR A 258 -19.24 7.26 8.38
C THR A 258 -17.88 7.56 7.74
N LEU A 259 -17.62 6.96 6.60
CA LEU A 259 -16.36 7.10 5.90
C LEU A 259 -16.58 7.12 4.39
N ASN A 260 -16.28 8.26 3.76
CA ASN A 260 -16.21 8.38 2.31
C ASN A 260 -15.00 7.63 1.75
N PRO A 261 -14.98 7.29 0.45
CA PRO A 261 -13.81 6.69 -0.16
C PRO A 261 -12.53 7.50 0.09
N LEU A 262 -11.43 6.81 0.39
CA LEU A 262 -10.13 7.43 0.63
C LEU A 262 -9.65 8.29 -0.56
N ALA A 263 -10.04 7.91 -1.78
CA ALA A 263 -9.75 8.65 -3.00
C ALA A 263 -10.50 9.99 -3.09
N ASP A 264 -11.65 10.12 -2.47
CA ASP A 264 -12.50 11.31 -2.54
C ASP A 264 -12.27 12.26 -1.35
N GLU A 265 -12.15 11.69 -0.15
CA GLU A 265 -11.96 12.43 1.08
C GLU A 265 -10.77 11.83 1.84
N ASN A 266 -9.60 12.38 1.71
CA ASN A 266 -8.36 11.90 2.35
C ASN A 266 -8.53 11.73 3.88
N LYS A 267 -9.33 10.76 4.29
CA LYS A 267 -9.74 10.49 5.66
C LYS A 267 -9.66 9.01 5.98
N ALA A 268 -9.15 8.72 7.17
CA ALA A 268 -9.12 7.38 7.76
C ALA A 268 -9.33 7.49 9.28
N PHE A 269 -9.65 6.38 9.91
CA PHE A 269 -9.69 6.29 11.37
C PHE A 269 -8.53 5.43 11.87
N LEU A 270 -8.01 5.79 13.04
CA LEU A 270 -7.00 5.03 13.77
C LEU A 270 -7.59 4.52 15.08
N VAL A 271 -7.51 3.22 15.33
CA VAL A 271 -7.86 2.60 16.60
C VAL A 271 -6.58 2.11 17.27
N PRO A 272 -6.13 2.74 18.37
CA PRO A 272 -4.88 2.35 19.04
C PRO A 272 -5.06 1.06 19.83
N VAL A 273 -3.97 0.28 19.94
CA VAL A 273 -3.90 -0.84 20.88
C VAL A 273 -3.45 -0.29 22.24
N PRO A 274 -4.27 -0.40 23.31
CA PRO A 274 -3.92 0.15 24.62
C PRO A 274 -2.59 -0.38 25.14
N GLN A 275 -1.73 0.52 25.63
CA GLN A 275 -0.42 0.23 26.23
C GLN A 275 0.64 -0.29 25.24
N LYS A 276 0.41 -0.19 23.92
CA LYS A 276 1.37 -0.55 22.89
C LYS A 276 1.31 0.45 21.73
N ASP A 277 2.06 1.53 21.82
CA ASP A 277 2.02 2.65 20.88
C ASP A 277 2.42 2.27 19.45
N SER A 278 3.19 1.18 19.28
CA SER A 278 3.59 0.68 17.96
C SER A 278 2.48 -0.11 17.24
N GLU A 279 1.43 -0.53 17.97
CA GLU A 279 0.37 -1.38 17.41
C GLU A 279 -0.95 -0.61 17.34
N TYR A 280 -1.55 -0.60 16.17
CA TYR A 280 -2.82 0.08 15.92
C TYR A 280 -3.53 -0.50 14.69
N PHE A 281 -4.79 -0.10 14.52
CA PHE A 281 -5.57 -0.41 13.32
C PHE A 281 -5.87 0.87 12.57
N LEU A 282 -5.84 0.81 11.22
CA LEU A 282 -6.35 1.87 10.37
C LEU A 282 -7.59 1.37 9.63
N LEU A 283 -8.60 2.23 9.55
CA LEU A 283 -9.85 1.95 8.85
C LEU A 283 -9.94 2.91 7.67
N GLU A 284 -10.04 2.36 6.46
CA GLU A 284 -10.20 3.13 5.23
C GLU A 284 -11.33 2.58 4.35
N ASN A 285 -11.94 3.43 3.56
CA ASN A 285 -12.93 3.04 2.57
C ASN A 285 -12.30 3.01 1.18
N ARG A 286 -12.34 1.85 0.52
CA ARG A 286 -11.85 1.67 -0.84
C ARG A 286 -13.02 1.31 -1.76
N GLN A 287 -13.12 2.01 -2.90
CA GLN A 287 -14.16 1.80 -3.89
C GLN A 287 -13.53 1.65 -5.28
N GLN A 288 -14.09 0.76 -6.10
CA GLN A 288 -13.58 0.44 -7.43
C GLN A 288 -13.84 1.57 -8.44
N LYS A 289 -13.11 2.70 -8.31
CA LYS A 289 -13.19 3.84 -9.20
C LYS A 289 -11.86 4.60 -9.33
N GLY A 290 -11.64 5.24 -10.48
CA GLY A 290 -10.41 5.98 -10.74
C GLY A 290 -9.17 5.09 -10.65
N TRP A 291 -8.16 5.49 -9.87
CA TRP A 291 -6.97 4.67 -9.64
C TRP A 291 -7.27 3.35 -8.93
N ASP A 292 -8.35 3.29 -8.14
CA ASP A 292 -8.79 2.11 -7.40
C ASP A 292 -9.74 1.19 -8.20
N GLU A 293 -10.02 1.50 -9.48
CA GLU A 293 -10.98 0.76 -10.33
C GLU A 293 -10.70 -0.75 -10.40
N TYR A 294 -9.42 -1.12 -10.34
CA TYR A 294 -8.98 -2.52 -10.48
C TYR A 294 -8.62 -3.18 -9.14
N LEU A 295 -9.08 -2.62 -8.03
CA LEU A 295 -9.02 -3.32 -6.75
C LEU A 295 -9.80 -4.65 -6.81
N PRO A 296 -9.44 -5.65 -5.99
CA PRO A 296 -10.14 -6.95 -6.00
C PRO A 296 -11.62 -6.84 -5.64
N GLY A 297 -11.96 -5.89 -4.77
CA GLY A 297 -13.30 -5.65 -4.27
C GLY A 297 -13.48 -4.21 -3.80
N HIS A 298 -14.51 -3.97 -2.99
CA HIS A 298 -14.85 -2.66 -2.44
C HIS A 298 -15.28 -2.77 -0.98
N GLY A 299 -15.23 -1.66 -0.25
CA GLY A 299 -15.65 -1.58 1.14
C GLY A 299 -14.54 -1.09 2.08
N MET A 300 -14.70 -1.36 3.36
CA MET A 300 -13.73 -1.01 4.38
C MET A 300 -12.57 -2.01 4.39
N ILE A 301 -11.38 -1.50 4.23
CA ILE A 301 -10.14 -2.22 4.55
C ILE A 301 -9.71 -1.86 5.96
N VAL A 302 -9.43 -2.88 6.75
CA VAL A 302 -8.93 -2.75 8.12
C VAL A 302 -7.48 -3.19 8.15
N TRP A 303 -6.58 -2.24 8.27
CA TRP A 303 -5.16 -2.49 8.45
C TRP A 303 -4.85 -2.83 9.90
N HIS A 304 -4.00 -3.82 10.13
CA HIS A 304 -3.41 -4.15 11.44
C HIS A 304 -1.91 -3.88 11.36
N ILE A 305 -1.46 -2.87 12.06
CA ILE A 305 -0.10 -2.37 12.03
C ILE A 305 0.58 -2.65 13.36
N ASP A 306 1.81 -3.15 13.33
CA ASP A 306 2.75 -3.17 14.47
C ASP A 306 4.10 -2.66 13.97
N GLU A 307 4.38 -1.39 14.21
CA GLU A 307 5.60 -0.74 13.75
C GLU A 307 6.84 -1.41 14.35
N ASN A 308 7.64 -2.02 13.50
CA ASN A 308 8.92 -2.59 13.87
C ASN A 308 10.02 -2.03 12.99
N LYS A 309 10.84 -1.15 13.57
CA LYS A 309 11.91 -0.46 12.84
C LYS A 309 12.91 -1.42 12.19
N ASP A 310 13.27 -2.52 12.85
CA ASP A 310 14.23 -3.47 12.31
C ASP A 310 13.66 -4.25 11.13
N ALA A 311 12.37 -4.61 11.18
CA ALA A 311 11.67 -5.24 10.07
C ALA A 311 11.57 -4.29 8.87
N TRP A 312 11.26 -3.01 9.14
CA TRP A 312 11.21 -1.96 8.12
C TRP A 312 12.55 -1.77 7.42
N MET A 313 13.62 -1.56 8.19
CA MET A 313 14.97 -1.34 7.64
C MET A 313 15.51 -2.52 6.85
N LYS A 314 15.05 -3.73 7.14
CA LYS A 314 15.43 -4.96 6.43
C LYS A 314 14.52 -5.28 5.24
N ASN A 315 13.53 -4.44 4.96
CA ASN A 315 12.47 -4.73 3.99
C ASN A 315 11.82 -6.10 4.22
N ALA A 316 11.53 -6.42 5.49
CA ALA A 316 11.08 -7.74 5.95
C ALA A 316 9.80 -7.67 6.79
N VAL A 317 9.00 -6.59 6.65
CA VAL A 317 7.83 -6.32 7.51
C VAL A 317 6.78 -7.44 7.49
N ASN A 318 6.67 -8.16 6.38
CA ASN A 318 5.72 -9.26 6.21
C ASN A 318 6.37 -10.60 5.88
N ASN A 319 7.70 -10.70 6.01
CA ASN A 319 8.42 -11.94 5.74
C ASN A 319 8.05 -13.02 6.76
N ALA A 320 7.85 -14.24 6.27
CA ALA A 320 7.47 -15.36 7.11
C ALA A 320 8.63 -15.94 7.91
N LEU A 321 9.88 -15.83 7.41
CA LEU A 321 11.06 -16.46 8.00
C LEU A 321 11.98 -15.45 8.70
N SER A 322 12.24 -14.30 8.06
CA SER A 322 13.26 -13.34 8.51
C SER A 322 12.72 -12.10 9.24
N ASN A 323 11.40 -12.00 9.42
CA ASN A 323 10.79 -10.86 10.10
C ASN A 323 11.20 -10.83 11.59
N PRO A 324 11.90 -9.77 12.05
CA PRO A 324 12.33 -9.68 13.44
C PRO A 324 11.18 -9.61 14.46
N ALA A 325 9.99 -9.19 14.06
CA ALA A 325 8.82 -9.13 14.92
C ALA A 325 8.20 -10.52 15.20
N GLY A 326 8.52 -11.52 14.36
CA GLY A 326 7.94 -12.87 14.45
C GLY A 326 6.48 -12.98 14.01
N HIS A 327 5.93 -11.91 13.42
CA HIS A 327 4.60 -11.83 12.83
C HIS A 327 4.59 -10.75 11.74
N LYS A 328 3.57 -10.74 10.88
CA LYS A 328 3.39 -9.69 9.88
C LYS A 328 3.18 -8.35 10.58
N CYS A 329 3.96 -7.34 10.20
CA CYS A 329 3.89 -6.00 10.80
C CYS A 329 2.82 -5.12 10.17
N ILE A 330 2.49 -5.37 8.89
CA ILE A 330 1.59 -4.53 8.09
C ILE A 330 0.73 -5.45 7.25
N ASP A 331 -0.45 -5.80 7.74
CA ASP A 331 -1.38 -6.69 7.01
C ASP A 331 -2.80 -6.15 7.11
N ILE A 332 -3.69 -6.64 6.24
CA ILE A 332 -5.12 -6.35 6.31
C ILE A 332 -5.86 -7.48 7.02
N MET A 333 -6.87 -7.10 7.79
CA MET A 333 -7.80 -8.03 8.42
C MET A 333 -8.84 -8.47 7.40
N LYS A 334 -8.74 -9.71 6.93
CA LYS A 334 -9.62 -10.25 5.90
C LYS A 334 -11.01 -10.50 6.45
N ALA A 335 -12.03 -9.89 5.84
CA ALA A 335 -13.41 -10.03 6.28
C ALA A 335 -13.91 -11.48 6.20
N ASP A 336 -13.54 -12.21 5.15
CA ASP A 336 -13.87 -13.62 4.95
C ASP A 336 -13.01 -14.59 5.79
N GLY A 337 -11.97 -14.08 6.48
CA GLY A 337 -11.04 -14.87 7.28
C GLY A 337 -10.06 -15.72 6.47
N MET A 338 -9.99 -15.54 5.14
CA MET A 338 -9.15 -16.33 4.25
C MET A 338 -7.99 -15.49 3.70
N ALA A 339 -6.76 -15.96 3.90
CA ALA A 339 -5.55 -15.30 3.43
C ALA A 339 -5.03 -15.98 2.15
N THR A 340 -5.77 -15.83 1.05
CA THR A 340 -5.43 -16.42 -0.25
C THR A 340 -5.70 -15.44 -1.40
N ARG A 341 -4.98 -15.61 -2.50
CA ARG A 341 -5.19 -14.79 -3.71
C ARG A 341 -6.55 -15.04 -4.37
N ASP A 342 -7.13 -16.20 -4.18
CA ASP A 342 -8.40 -16.59 -4.83
C ASP A 342 -9.62 -15.94 -4.15
N THR A 343 -9.44 -15.32 -2.98
CA THR A 343 -10.50 -14.72 -2.17
C THR A 343 -10.25 -13.25 -1.84
N GLU A 344 -9.33 -12.60 -2.56
CA GLU A 344 -9.00 -11.17 -2.34
C GLU A 344 -10.23 -10.25 -2.40
N ASP A 345 -11.23 -10.58 -3.20
CA ASP A 345 -12.49 -9.82 -3.31
C ASP A 345 -13.36 -9.90 -2.06
N GLY A 346 -13.12 -10.87 -1.19
CA GLY A 346 -13.77 -11.06 0.11
C GLY A 346 -13.09 -10.38 1.29
N ASP A 347 -11.96 -9.71 1.09
CA ASP A 347 -11.15 -9.13 2.18
C ASP A 347 -11.80 -7.89 2.84
N ALA A 348 -12.61 -7.13 2.10
CA ALA A 348 -13.22 -5.88 2.57
C ALA A 348 -14.54 -6.11 3.34
N PHE A 349 -14.88 -5.16 4.23
CA PHE A 349 -16.15 -5.11 4.96
C PHE A 349 -17.08 -4.01 4.41
N PRO A 350 -18.39 -4.21 4.20
CA PRO A 350 -19.05 -5.51 4.18
C PRO A 350 -18.66 -6.30 2.95
N GLY A 351 -18.14 -5.62 1.90
CA GLY A 351 -17.61 -6.15 0.67
C GLY A 351 -18.55 -7.13 -0.05
N THR A 352 -17.99 -7.90 -0.96
CA THR A 352 -18.72 -8.91 -1.74
C THR A 352 -19.35 -10.01 -0.86
N GLY A 353 -18.73 -10.27 0.32
CA GLY A 353 -19.21 -11.24 1.30
C GLY A 353 -20.39 -10.77 2.17
N ASN A 354 -20.79 -9.49 2.11
CA ASN A 354 -21.78 -8.87 2.99
C ASN A 354 -21.47 -9.09 4.49
N ILE A 355 -20.19 -9.05 4.88
CA ILE A 355 -19.77 -9.27 6.25
C ILE A 355 -19.85 -7.96 7.02
N ASN A 356 -20.95 -7.76 7.73
CA ASN A 356 -21.34 -6.51 8.36
C ASN A 356 -20.85 -6.34 9.81
N HIS A 357 -19.93 -7.19 10.27
CA HIS A 357 -19.35 -7.13 11.61
C HIS A 357 -17.95 -7.76 11.64
N GLY A 358 -17.14 -7.35 12.62
CA GLY A 358 -15.83 -7.92 12.87
C GLY A 358 -15.40 -7.76 14.31
N SER A 359 -14.51 -8.62 14.77
CA SER A 359 -13.85 -8.53 16.08
C SER A 359 -12.34 -8.52 15.89
N PHE A 360 -11.68 -7.49 16.41
CA PHE A 360 -10.28 -7.19 16.11
C PHE A 360 -9.43 -7.40 17.35
N LEU A 361 -8.40 -8.23 17.20
CA LEU A 361 -7.49 -8.65 18.26
C LEU A 361 -6.10 -8.08 17.99
N SER A 362 -5.41 -7.68 19.05
CA SER A 362 -3.97 -7.41 18.99
C SER A 362 -3.17 -8.68 18.69
N TRP A 363 -1.90 -8.53 18.32
CA TRP A 363 -0.96 -9.65 18.17
C TRP A 363 -0.78 -10.45 19.48
N ALA A 364 -1.07 -9.85 20.64
CA ALA A 364 -1.13 -10.55 21.93
C ALA A 364 -2.46 -11.30 22.16
N ASN A 365 -3.31 -11.45 21.14
CA ASN A 365 -4.63 -12.08 21.21
C ASN A 365 -5.58 -11.40 22.23
N LYS A 366 -5.38 -10.13 22.50
CA LYS A 366 -6.32 -9.33 23.31
C LYS A 366 -7.33 -8.67 22.39
N LYS A 367 -8.61 -8.77 22.70
CA LYS A 367 -9.66 -8.05 22.01
C LYS A 367 -9.48 -6.55 22.22
N ILE A 368 -9.44 -5.80 21.12
CA ILE A 368 -9.29 -4.35 21.12
C ILE A 368 -10.62 -3.67 20.86
N PHE A 369 -11.31 -4.03 19.79
CA PHE A 369 -12.61 -3.47 19.44
C PHE A 369 -13.44 -4.45 18.59
N ASN A 370 -14.72 -4.13 18.47
CA ASN A 370 -15.60 -4.72 17.48
C ASN A 370 -16.11 -3.65 16.52
N MET A 371 -16.46 -4.06 15.33
CA MET A 371 -17.30 -3.30 14.44
C MET A 371 -18.62 -4.04 14.22
N THR A 372 -19.71 -3.30 14.14
CA THR A 372 -21.06 -3.79 13.84
C THR A 372 -21.77 -2.83 12.91
N ASP A 373 -22.88 -3.28 12.35
CA ASP A 373 -23.73 -2.47 11.46
C ASP A 373 -22.98 -1.87 10.28
N ILE A 374 -21.94 -2.57 9.79
CA ILE A 374 -21.16 -2.11 8.64
C ILE A 374 -22.07 -2.22 7.41
N SER A 375 -22.24 -1.09 6.71
CA SER A 375 -23.12 -0.99 5.54
C SER A 375 -22.58 0.02 4.54
N GLU A 376 -22.96 -0.16 3.29
CA GLU A 376 -22.69 0.77 2.20
C GLU A 376 -23.99 1.39 1.71
N ASP A 377 -23.99 2.73 1.53
CA ASP A 377 -25.02 3.49 0.82
C ASP A 377 -24.35 4.22 -0.35
N GLY A 378 -24.41 3.60 -1.52
CA GLY A 378 -23.51 3.95 -2.61
C GLY A 378 -22.06 3.70 -2.19
N ASP A 379 -21.21 4.71 -2.29
CA ASP A 379 -19.79 4.62 -1.91
C ASP A 379 -19.54 4.97 -0.43
N LEU A 380 -20.56 5.46 0.30
CA LEU A 380 -20.41 5.86 1.70
C LEU A 380 -20.54 4.64 2.61
N LEU A 381 -19.51 4.39 3.43
CA LEU A 381 -19.57 3.42 4.52
C LEU A 381 -20.19 4.04 5.78
N ALA A 382 -21.03 3.25 6.47
CA ALA A 382 -21.47 3.52 7.83
C ALA A 382 -21.18 2.30 8.71
N PHE A 383 -20.75 2.54 9.95
CA PHE A 383 -20.39 1.48 10.87
C PHE A 383 -20.43 1.94 12.32
N THR A 384 -20.45 0.99 13.24
CA THR A 384 -20.35 1.23 14.69
C THR A 384 -19.07 0.58 15.20
N VAL A 385 -18.19 1.36 15.84
CA VAL A 385 -17.00 0.88 16.56
C VAL A 385 -17.30 0.86 18.07
N GLY A 386 -16.79 -0.13 18.78
CA GLY A 386 -16.88 -0.19 20.24
C GLY A 386 -16.15 -1.38 20.83
N ASP A 387 -16.16 -1.51 22.18
CA ASP A 387 -15.53 -2.61 22.92
C ASP A 387 -16.21 -3.98 22.69
N GLY A 388 -17.28 -3.95 21.87
CA GLY A 388 -18.13 -5.10 21.60
C GLY A 388 -18.90 -5.58 22.79
N SER A 389 -19.09 -4.73 23.76
CA SER A 389 -20.21 -4.88 24.67
C SER A 389 -21.47 -4.66 23.87
N THR A 390 -21.79 -5.63 22.96
CA THR A 390 -23.08 -5.68 22.30
C THR A 390 -24.12 -5.50 23.40
N GLY A 391 -24.66 -4.31 23.46
CA GLY A 391 -25.75 -3.83 24.31
C GLY A 391 -26.55 -4.87 25.12
N ILE A 392 -25.87 -5.62 25.97
CA ILE A 392 -26.48 -6.04 27.20
C ILE A 392 -26.17 -4.88 28.15
N SER A 393 -26.82 -3.74 27.92
CA SER A 393 -27.02 -2.83 29.03
C SER A 393 -27.60 -3.69 30.13
N SER A 394 -26.85 -3.82 31.24
CA SER A 394 -27.40 -4.40 32.47
C SER A 394 -28.53 -3.46 32.88
N ILE A 395 -29.72 -3.70 32.30
CA ILE A 395 -30.92 -3.04 32.76
C ILE A 395 -31.09 -3.57 34.19
N SER A 396 -30.91 -2.67 35.13
CA SER A 396 -31.31 -3.00 36.52
C SER A 396 -32.79 -3.38 36.45
N VAL A 397 -33.25 -4.25 37.34
CA VAL A 397 -34.63 -4.70 37.39
C VAL A 397 -35.61 -3.53 37.45
N ASN A 398 -35.13 -2.32 37.79
CA ASN A 398 -35.90 -1.06 37.81
C ASN A 398 -36.22 -0.49 36.39
N ASP A 399 -35.50 -0.92 35.33
CA ASP A 399 -35.72 -0.45 33.95
C ASP A 399 -36.53 -1.46 33.11
N ALA A 400 -36.95 -2.60 33.71
CA ALA A 400 -37.78 -3.57 33.01
C ALA A 400 -39.16 -2.99 32.73
N LYS A 401 -39.61 -3.04 31.46
CA LYS A 401 -40.94 -2.60 31.08
C LYS A 401 -41.98 -3.50 31.74
N GLU A 402 -43.12 -2.91 32.15
CA GLU A 402 -44.29 -3.73 32.51
C GLU A 402 -44.74 -4.53 31.28
N GLY A 403 -44.85 -5.84 31.44
CA GLY A 403 -45.24 -6.74 30.39
C GLY A 403 -44.58 -8.14 30.46
N PRO A 404 -45.01 -9.04 29.59
CA PRO A 404 -44.60 -10.43 29.63
C PRO A 404 -43.09 -10.60 29.38
N VAL A 405 -42.51 -11.58 30.07
CA VAL A 405 -41.12 -11.94 29.95
C VAL A 405 -41.03 -13.32 29.30
N TYR A 406 -40.09 -13.43 28.37
CA TYR A 406 -39.82 -14.64 27.60
C TYR A 406 -38.39 -15.14 27.83
N SER A 407 -38.19 -16.45 27.74
CA SER A 407 -36.86 -17.07 27.57
C SER A 407 -36.30 -16.75 26.19
N LEU A 408 -35.03 -17.08 25.96
CA LEU A 408 -34.34 -16.83 24.67
C LEU A 408 -34.92 -17.64 23.51
N ASP A 409 -35.60 -18.76 23.81
CA ASP A 409 -36.28 -19.60 22.83
C ASP A 409 -37.72 -19.12 22.53
N GLY A 410 -38.16 -17.99 23.13
CA GLY A 410 -39.47 -17.42 22.93
C GLY A 410 -40.57 -17.94 23.84
N THR A 411 -40.29 -18.81 24.82
CA THR A 411 -41.24 -19.32 25.79
C THR A 411 -41.56 -18.25 26.83
N ARG A 412 -42.86 -17.97 27.06
CA ARG A 412 -43.29 -17.01 28.09
C ARG A 412 -43.00 -17.56 29.49
N ILE A 413 -42.20 -16.82 30.28
CA ILE A 413 -41.72 -17.22 31.60
C ILE A 413 -42.52 -16.57 32.73
N ALA A 414 -42.88 -15.26 32.55
CA ALA A 414 -43.58 -14.49 33.56
C ALA A 414 -44.39 -13.36 32.94
N ASP A 415 -45.33 -12.80 33.71
CA ASP A 415 -46.14 -11.65 33.34
C ASP A 415 -45.41 -10.30 33.52
N ASN A 416 -44.37 -10.29 34.28
CA ASN A 416 -43.46 -9.13 34.50
C ASN A 416 -42.10 -9.57 34.93
N ALA A 417 -41.12 -8.65 34.97
CA ALA A 417 -39.75 -8.94 35.31
C ALA A 417 -39.43 -9.01 36.81
N LYS A 418 -40.43 -8.91 37.68
CA LYS A 418 -40.25 -8.97 39.13
C LYS A 418 -40.03 -10.43 39.60
N ASN A 419 -39.07 -10.65 40.47
CA ASN A 419 -38.74 -11.96 41.06
C ASN A 419 -38.37 -13.09 40.09
N LEU A 420 -37.77 -12.76 38.97
CA LEU A 420 -37.20 -13.76 38.07
C LEU A 420 -35.95 -14.39 38.68
N PRO A 421 -35.69 -15.69 38.46
CA PRO A 421 -34.42 -16.30 38.73
C PRO A 421 -33.30 -15.63 38.01
N LYS A 422 -32.06 -15.78 38.48
CA LYS A 422 -30.88 -15.33 37.73
C LYS A 422 -30.87 -15.95 36.35
N GLY A 423 -30.71 -15.11 35.33
CA GLY A 423 -30.78 -15.57 33.97
C GLY A 423 -30.91 -14.45 32.97
N ILE A 424 -31.01 -14.84 31.67
CA ILE A 424 -31.19 -13.93 30.53
C ILE A 424 -32.59 -14.15 30.01
N TYR A 425 -33.33 -13.04 29.80
CA TYR A 425 -34.74 -13.04 29.40
C TYR A 425 -34.96 -11.97 28.33
N ILE A 426 -36.13 -12.02 27.70
CA ILE A 426 -36.63 -11.00 26.80
C ILE A 426 -37.87 -10.32 27.43
N ASN A 427 -37.83 -9.00 27.57
CA ASN A 427 -38.95 -8.20 28.05
C ASN A 427 -39.13 -6.96 27.17
N GLY A 428 -40.33 -6.77 26.63
CA GLY A 428 -40.63 -5.65 25.74
C GLY A 428 -39.77 -5.59 24.48
N GLY A 429 -39.36 -6.77 23.95
CA GLY A 429 -38.49 -6.89 22.79
C GLY A 429 -36.98 -6.63 23.06
N LYS A 430 -36.59 -6.44 24.32
CA LYS A 430 -35.21 -6.22 24.74
C LYS A 430 -34.70 -7.37 25.62
N LYS A 431 -33.43 -7.68 25.48
CA LYS A 431 -32.74 -8.66 26.32
C LYS A 431 -32.50 -8.05 27.70
N ILE A 432 -32.92 -8.73 28.77
CA ILE A 432 -32.67 -8.34 30.17
C ILE A 432 -31.85 -9.42 30.89
N VAL A 433 -30.98 -9.00 31.78
CA VAL A 433 -30.18 -9.91 32.65
C VAL A 433 -30.60 -9.72 34.08
N VAL A 434 -31.05 -10.82 34.75
CA VAL A 434 -31.32 -10.88 36.16
C VAL A 434 -30.11 -11.50 36.86
N ARG A 435 -29.47 -10.78 37.75
CA ARG A 435 -28.24 -11.16 38.46
C ARG A 435 -28.50 -11.76 39.81
#